data_aeb257373624aaa879e48a512cacde71
#
_entry.id   aeb257373624aaa879e48a512cacde71
#
_cell.length_a   1.000
_cell.length_b   1.000
_cell.length_c   1.000
_cell.angle_alpha   90.00
_cell.angle_beta   90.00
_cell.angle_gamma   90.00
#
_symmetry.space_group_name_H-M   'P 1'
#
loop_
_entity.id
_entity.type
_entity.pdbx_description
1 polymer ?
#
loop_
_entity_poly.entity_id
_entity_poly.type
_entity_poly.pdbx_seq_one_letter_code
_entity_poly.pdbx_strand_id
1 'polypeptide(L)'
;MIKTKQILFLSFASLFFTFSASADTLDQGRGFFISPQYDLQSRTLVSATLRYISERAYFYVADDYWSGIGEITHNQALAQIETLAREFDDRIYPIETNFFGSEPNPGVDNDVRIIILLTPLIENVGGYFDTANQHLATKVPNSNQREIIYLNISDLANQSKMFAFLAHEFQHLISFNQKENLRNISDDVWLNELRSEYAVTLLGYNDIYDGSHLQRRVRALTEN
;
A
#
# COMPACT_ATOMS: atom_id res chain seq x y z
N MET A 1 49.82 -47.16 29.98
CA MET A 1 48.61 -47.28 29.13
C MET A 1 47.86 -45.98 29.17
N ILE A 2 48.02 -45.16 28.16
CA ILE A 2 47.34 -43.87 28.03
C ILE A 2 46.12 -44.12 27.11
N LYS A 3 44.90 -43.92 27.67
CA LYS A 3 43.65 -44.04 26.91
C LYS A 3 43.36 -42.71 26.20
N THR A 4 43.50 -42.70 24.88
CA THR A 4 43.14 -41.57 24.01
C THR A 4 41.62 -41.51 23.90
N LYS A 5 40.99 -40.42 24.42
CA LYS A 5 39.58 -40.14 24.18
C LYS A 5 39.44 -39.50 22.81
N GLN A 6 38.75 -40.16 21.89
CA GLN A 6 38.32 -39.58 20.63
C GLN A 6 37.12 -38.67 20.91
N ILE A 7 37.25 -37.38 20.61
CA ILE A 7 36.14 -36.39 20.61
C ILE A 7 35.55 -36.40 19.22
N LEU A 8 34.30 -36.86 19.11
CA LEU A 8 33.53 -36.84 17.88
C LEU A 8 32.93 -35.43 17.71
N PHE A 9 33.44 -34.65 16.77
CA PHE A 9 32.83 -33.37 16.36
C PHE A 9 31.63 -33.65 15.46
N LEU A 10 30.41 -33.49 15.97
CA LEU A 10 29.21 -33.45 15.14
C LEU A 10 29.12 -32.06 14.49
N SER A 11 29.42 -31.97 13.21
CA SER A 11 29.19 -30.81 12.39
C SER A 11 27.68 -30.69 12.10
N PHE A 12 27.02 -29.72 12.74
CA PHE A 12 25.64 -29.38 12.45
C PHE A 12 25.63 -28.48 11.19
N ALA A 13 25.36 -29.08 10.03
CA ALA A 13 25.11 -28.30 8.80
C ALA A 13 23.72 -27.66 8.89
N SER A 14 23.67 -26.36 9.24
CA SER A 14 22.45 -25.59 9.16
C SER A 14 22.08 -25.39 7.70
N LEU A 15 21.05 -26.06 7.22
CA LEU A 15 20.43 -25.78 5.93
C LEU A 15 19.66 -24.45 6.07
N PHE A 16 20.24 -23.36 5.58
CA PHE A 16 19.51 -22.11 5.39
C PHE A 16 18.62 -22.27 4.16
N PHE A 17 17.32 -22.48 4.36
CA PHE A 17 16.33 -22.28 3.31
C PHE A 17 16.18 -20.78 3.10
N THR A 18 16.84 -20.26 2.07
CA THR A 18 16.53 -18.92 1.58
C THR A 18 15.19 -19.00 0.84
N PHE A 19 14.12 -18.54 1.48
CA PHE A 19 12.89 -18.23 0.76
C PHE A 19 13.20 -16.99 -0.11
N SER A 20 13.46 -17.21 -1.40
CA SER A 20 13.44 -16.11 -2.36
C SER A 20 11.99 -15.70 -2.55
N ALA A 21 11.63 -14.47 -2.17
CA ALA A 21 10.41 -13.88 -2.67
C ALA A 21 10.46 -13.91 -4.20
N SER A 22 9.43 -14.42 -4.83
CA SER A 22 9.27 -14.31 -6.29
C SER A 22 8.62 -12.99 -6.57
N ALA A 23 9.36 -12.06 -7.19
CA ALA A 23 8.79 -10.79 -7.64
C ALA A 23 7.57 -11.04 -8.54
N ASP A 24 6.54 -10.24 -8.37
CA ASP A 24 5.35 -10.32 -9.20
C ASP A 24 5.68 -9.90 -10.65
N THR A 25 5.03 -10.52 -11.63
CA THR A 25 5.29 -10.29 -13.05
C THR A 25 4.11 -9.59 -13.73
N LEU A 26 4.41 -8.77 -14.74
CA LEU A 26 3.38 -8.08 -15.51
C LEU A 26 2.33 -9.08 -16.03
N ASP A 27 1.07 -8.67 -16.02
CA ASP A 27 -0.11 -9.48 -16.38
C ASP A 27 -0.39 -10.67 -15.44
N GLN A 28 0.29 -10.77 -14.31
CA GLN A 28 -0.02 -11.75 -13.28
C GLN A 28 -1.37 -11.41 -12.61
N GLY A 29 -2.31 -12.36 -12.66
CA GLY A 29 -3.58 -12.28 -11.93
C GLY A 29 -3.44 -12.79 -10.49
N ARG A 30 -4.15 -12.12 -9.55
CA ARG A 30 -4.18 -12.49 -8.12
C ARG A 30 -5.52 -12.15 -7.49
N GLY A 31 -5.95 -12.96 -6.51
CA GLY A 31 -7.05 -12.62 -5.60
C GLY A 31 -6.55 -11.80 -4.42
N PHE A 32 -7.29 -10.75 -4.06
CA PHE A 32 -7.01 -9.91 -2.90
C PHE A 32 -8.23 -9.88 -1.97
N PHE A 33 -8.01 -10.12 -0.69
CA PHE A 33 -9.00 -9.80 0.33
C PHE A 33 -9.13 -8.29 0.46
N ILE A 34 -10.36 -7.82 0.50
CA ILE A 34 -10.69 -6.39 0.60
C ILE A 34 -11.74 -6.17 1.70
N SER A 35 -11.84 -4.94 2.19
CA SER A 35 -12.86 -4.58 3.16
C SER A 35 -14.21 -4.36 2.47
N PRO A 36 -15.25 -5.18 2.77
CA PRO A 36 -16.58 -5.01 2.18
C PRO A 36 -17.25 -3.68 2.56
N GLN A 37 -16.77 -3.04 3.63
CA GLN A 37 -17.24 -1.72 4.06
C GLN A 37 -16.89 -0.62 3.06
N TYR A 38 -15.76 -0.74 2.36
CA TYR A 38 -15.26 0.26 1.42
C TYR A 38 -15.47 -0.14 -0.04
N ASP A 39 -15.70 -1.42 -0.32
CA ASP A 39 -15.90 -1.90 -1.68
C ASP A 39 -17.28 -1.53 -2.24
N LEU A 40 -17.34 -1.02 -3.47
CA LEU A 40 -18.58 -0.58 -4.12
C LEU A 40 -19.67 -1.67 -4.21
N GLN A 41 -19.26 -2.94 -4.27
CA GLN A 41 -20.16 -4.10 -4.37
C GLN A 41 -20.21 -4.91 -3.06
N SER A 42 -19.60 -4.41 -1.98
CA SER A 42 -19.50 -5.10 -0.69
C SER A 42 -18.83 -6.48 -0.77
N ARG A 43 -17.88 -6.65 -1.67
CA ARG A 43 -17.12 -7.90 -1.82
C ARG A 43 -16.09 -8.04 -0.69
N THR A 44 -15.71 -9.27 -0.38
CA THR A 44 -14.61 -9.61 0.53
C THR A 44 -13.35 -10.06 -0.20
N LEU A 45 -13.47 -10.34 -1.51
CA LEU A 45 -12.38 -10.77 -2.37
C LEU A 45 -12.55 -10.14 -3.75
N VAL A 46 -11.47 -9.65 -4.33
CA VAL A 46 -11.41 -9.13 -5.69
C VAL A 46 -10.29 -9.81 -6.46
N SER A 47 -10.54 -10.18 -7.72
CA SER A 47 -9.48 -10.57 -8.65
C SER A 47 -8.92 -9.32 -9.30
N ALA A 48 -7.60 -9.22 -9.35
CA ALA A 48 -6.91 -8.10 -9.99
C ALA A 48 -5.66 -8.58 -10.74
N THR A 49 -5.32 -7.89 -11.80
CA THR A 49 -4.16 -8.18 -12.63
C THR A 49 -3.14 -7.05 -12.52
N LEU A 50 -1.86 -7.42 -12.44
CA LEU A 50 -0.74 -6.49 -12.41
C LEU A 50 -0.60 -5.79 -13.76
N ARG A 51 -0.84 -4.47 -13.79
CA ARG A 51 -0.85 -3.66 -15.01
C ARG A 51 0.37 -2.76 -15.17
N TYR A 52 1.05 -2.44 -14.08
CA TYR A 52 2.26 -1.63 -14.13
C TYR A 52 3.20 -1.98 -12.97
N ILE A 53 4.49 -1.94 -13.23
CA ILE A 53 5.56 -2.16 -12.24
C ILE A 53 6.44 -0.93 -12.23
N SER A 54 6.58 -0.30 -11.07
CA SER A 54 7.51 0.81 -10.86
C SER A 54 8.72 0.38 -10.00
N GLU A 55 9.57 1.32 -9.65
CA GLU A 55 10.70 1.02 -8.77
C GLU A 55 10.23 0.61 -7.37
N ARG A 56 9.18 1.26 -6.84
CA ARG A 56 8.72 1.12 -5.46
C ARG A 56 7.39 0.39 -5.31
N ALA A 57 6.63 0.18 -6.40
CA ALA A 57 5.29 -0.39 -6.29
C ALA A 57 4.89 -1.28 -7.46
N TYR A 58 3.94 -2.18 -7.15
CA TYR A 58 3.15 -2.96 -8.10
C TYR A 58 1.75 -2.37 -8.19
N PHE A 59 1.30 -2.01 -9.39
CA PHE A 59 -0.03 -1.47 -9.63
C PHE A 59 -0.96 -2.55 -10.17
N TYR A 60 -1.79 -3.08 -9.28
CA TYR A 60 -2.85 -4.03 -9.62
C TYR A 60 -4.14 -3.29 -9.92
N VAL A 61 -4.88 -3.76 -10.93
CA VAL A 61 -6.19 -3.22 -11.32
C VAL A 61 -7.23 -4.32 -11.23
N ALA A 62 -8.35 -4.04 -10.56
CA ALA A 62 -9.48 -4.95 -10.46
C ALA A 62 -9.99 -5.40 -11.84
N ASP A 63 -10.13 -6.71 -12.04
CA ASP A 63 -10.41 -7.31 -13.35
C ASP A 63 -11.82 -6.97 -13.86
N ASP A 64 -12.78 -6.82 -12.97
CA ASP A 64 -14.15 -6.43 -13.30
C ASP A 64 -14.23 -5.00 -13.84
N TYR A 65 -13.48 -4.06 -13.23
CA TYR A 65 -13.34 -2.72 -13.77
C TYR A 65 -12.64 -2.74 -15.13
N TRP A 66 -11.50 -3.43 -15.22
CA TRP A 66 -10.70 -3.47 -16.44
C TRP A 66 -11.47 -4.06 -17.61
N SER A 67 -12.21 -5.14 -17.41
CA SER A 67 -13.03 -5.77 -18.46
C SER A 67 -14.24 -4.93 -18.88
N GLY A 68 -14.67 -4.00 -18.04
CA GLY A 68 -15.81 -3.11 -18.31
C GLY A 68 -15.47 -1.88 -19.17
N ILE A 69 -14.17 -1.59 -19.40
CA ILE A 69 -13.71 -0.44 -20.17
C ILE A 69 -13.15 -0.88 -21.54
N GLY A 70 -13.26 -0.01 -22.56
CA GLY A 70 -12.76 -0.31 -23.90
C GLY A 70 -11.26 -0.08 -24.06
N GLU A 71 -10.67 -0.56 -25.17
CA GLU A 71 -9.22 -0.51 -25.45
C GLU A 71 -8.63 0.91 -25.40
N ILE A 72 -9.32 1.92 -25.91
CA ILE A 72 -8.86 3.33 -25.84
C ILE A 72 -8.75 3.77 -24.37
N THR A 73 -9.72 3.37 -23.55
CA THR A 73 -9.73 3.68 -22.12
C THR A 73 -8.64 2.92 -21.36
N HIS A 74 -8.28 1.68 -21.79
CA HIS A 74 -7.14 0.94 -21.24
C HIS A 74 -5.83 1.73 -21.40
N ASN A 75 -5.55 2.25 -22.59
CA ASN A 75 -4.34 3.02 -22.84
C ASN A 75 -4.29 4.32 -22.01
N GLN A 76 -5.45 4.97 -21.84
CA GLN A 76 -5.57 6.15 -20.97
C GLN A 76 -5.34 5.77 -19.49
N ALA A 77 -5.94 4.69 -19.04
CA ALA A 77 -5.75 4.20 -17.67
C ALA A 77 -4.28 3.84 -17.39
N LEU A 78 -3.61 3.16 -18.31
CA LEU A 78 -2.18 2.84 -18.20
C LEU A 78 -1.31 4.11 -18.10
N ALA A 79 -1.58 5.12 -18.93
CA ALA A 79 -0.85 6.39 -18.87
C ALA A 79 -1.08 7.14 -17.55
N GLN A 80 -2.29 7.06 -17.00
CA GLN A 80 -2.62 7.63 -15.70
C GLN A 80 -1.94 6.88 -14.54
N ILE A 81 -1.91 5.54 -14.60
CA ILE A 81 -1.19 4.69 -13.65
C ILE A 81 0.31 4.99 -13.70
N GLU A 82 0.89 5.09 -14.88
CA GLU A 82 2.30 5.46 -15.05
C GLU A 82 2.62 6.84 -14.44
N THR A 83 1.70 7.81 -14.60
CA THR A 83 1.86 9.14 -13.99
C THR A 83 1.81 9.07 -12.47
N LEU A 84 0.86 8.30 -11.91
CA LEU A 84 0.75 8.04 -10.47
C LEU A 84 2.01 7.32 -9.93
N ALA A 85 2.52 6.34 -10.67
CA ALA A 85 3.71 5.58 -10.31
C ALA A 85 4.97 6.47 -10.26
N ARG A 86 5.15 7.34 -11.25
CA ARG A 86 6.27 8.30 -11.24
C ARG A 86 6.17 9.28 -10.08
N GLU A 87 4.99 9.83 -9.80
CA GLU A 87 4.81 10.71 -8.65
C GLU A 87 5.09 9.99 -7.33
N PHE A 88 4.71 8.73 -7.22
CA PHE A 88 5.04 7.91 -6.05
C PHE A 88 6.54 7.70 -5.90
N ASP A 89 7.22 7.22 -6.94
CA ASP A 89 8.63 6.88 -6.89
C ASP A 89 9.54 8.12 -6.72
N ASP A 90 9.22 9.20 -7.44
CA ASP A 90 10.09 10.37 -7.54
C ASP A 90 9.85 11.41 -6.43
N ARG A 91 8.65 11.42 -5.83
CA ARG A 91 8.28 12.48 -4.91
C ARG A 91 7.64 11.99 -3.61
N ILE A 92 6.54 11.22 -3.65
CA ILE A 92 5.83 10.80 -2.43
C ILE A 92 6.75 9.95 -1.57
N TYR A 93 7.26 8.86 -2.11
CA TYR A 93 8.10 7.90 -1.40
C TYR A 93 9.32 8.55 -0.74
N PRO A 94 10.21 9.28 -1.47
CA PRO A 94 11.42 9.84 -0.86
C PRO A 94 11.12 10.96 0.15
N ILE A 95 10.11 11.78 -0.06
CA ILE A 95 9.79 12.87 0.86
C ILE A 95 9.19 12.30 2.16
N GLU A 96 8.23 11.38 2.06
CA GLU A 96 7.60 10.82 3.25
C GLU A 96 8.53 9.92 4.05
N THR A 97 9.29 9.05 3.40
CA THR A 97 10.23 8.17 4.09
C THR A 97 11.35 8.96 4.76
N ASN A 98 11.80 10.06 4.17
CA ASN A 98 12.78 10.95 4.80
C ASN A 98 12.22 11.67 6.03
N PHE A 99 10.94 12.02 6.02
CA PHE A 99 10.32 12.80 7.10
C PHE A 99 9.74 11.93 8.22
N PHE A 100 9.00 10.87 7.87
CA PHE A 100 8.27 10.04 8.83
C PHE A 100 8.98 8.72 9.18
N GLY A 101 9.99 8.31 8.43
CA GLY A 101 10.62 6.99 8.48
C GLY A 101 10.07 6.06 7.40
N SER A 102 10.59 4.83 7.33
CA SER A 102 10.21 3.88 6.28
C SER A 102 8.97 3.06 6.63
N GLU A 103 8.30 2.57 5.62
CA GLU A 103 7.42 1.40 5.66
C GLU A 103 8.21 0.13 6.01
N PRO A 104 7.55 -1.05 6.22
CA PRO A 104 8.26 -2.32 6.29
C PRO A 104 9.01 -2.57 4.97
N ASN A 105 10.34 -2.65 5.02
CA ASN A 105 11.15 -2.88 3.82
C ASN A 105 12.39 -3.73 4.15
N PRO A 106 12.49 -4.98 3.65
CA PRO A 106 11.44 -5.67 2.88
C PRO A 106 10.20 -5.95 3.74
N GLY A 107 9.05 -6.09 3.07
CA GLY A 107 7.77 -6.34 3.70
C GLY A 107 7.59 -7.76 4.26
N VAL A 108 6.36 -8.09 4.68
CA VAL A 108 6.00 -9.40 5.24
C VAL A 108 6.19 -10.53 4.23
N ASP A 109 6.11 -10.23 2.93
CA ASP A 109 6.37 -11.15 1.82
C ASP A 109 7.84 -11.18 1.36
N ASN A 110 8.70 -10.40 2.01
CA ASN A 110 10.11 -10.23 1.69
C ASN A 110 10.35 -9.59 0.29
N ASP A 111 9.38 -8.85 -0.24
CA ASP A 111 9.55 -7.96 -1.39
C ASP A 111 9.83 -6.52 -0.91
N VAL A 112 10.51 -5.73 -1.74
CA VAL A 112 10.84 -4.32 -1.46
C VAL A 112 9.78 -3.36 -2.02
N ARG A 113 8.84 -3.86 -2.82
CA ARG A 113 7.77 -3.10 -3.44
C ARG A 113 6.47 -3.28 -2.68
N ILE A 114 5.78 -2.19 -2.46
CA ILE A 114 4.40 -2.23 -1.98
C ILE A 114 3.43 -2.51 -3.12
N ILE A 115 2.20 -2.90 -2.79
CA ILE A 115 1.11 -3.04 -3.76
C ILE A 115 0.20 -1.82 -3.66
N ILE A 116 -0.13 -1.25 -4.81
CA ILE A 116 -1.21 -0.28 -4.97
C ILE A 116 -2.32 -0.98 -5.75
N LEU A 117 -3.41 -1.30 -5.05
CA LEU A 117 -4.57 -1.97 -5.63
C LEU A 117 -5.63 -0.93 -6.00
N LEU A 118 -5.82 -0.76 -7.31
CA LEU A 118 -6.83 0.11 -7.90
C LEU A 118 -8.13 -0.68 -8.08
N THR A 119 -9.15 -0.35 -7.30
CA THR A 119 -10.45 -1.06 -7.28
C THR A 119 -11.60 -0.08 -7.08
N PRO A 120 -12.83 -0.36 -7.59
CA PRO A 120 -13.98 0.48 -7.32
C PRO A 120 -14.34 0.50 -5.83
N LEU A 121 -14.24 1.66 -5.20
CA LEU A 121 -14.67 1.90 -3.81
C LEU A 121 -15.98 2.68 -3.78
N ILE A 122 -16.65 2.68 -2.62
CA ILE A 122 -17.87 3.47 -2.42
C ILE A 122 -17.59 4.97 -2.58
N GLU A 123 -18.65 5.74 -2.84
CA GLU A 123 -18.55 7.18 -2.97
C GLU A 123 -17.95 7.83 -1.71
N ASN A 124 -17.14 8.86 -1.91
CA ASN A 124 -16.39 9.59 -0.86
C ASN A 124 -15.27 8.81 -0.14
N VAL A 125 -14.92 7.61 -0.59
CA VAL A 125 -13.72 6.89 -0.16
C VAL A 125 -12.69 6.95 -1.28
N GLY A 126 -11.59 7.66 -1.06
CA GLY A 126 -10.51 7.79 -2.05
C GLY A 126 -9.49 6.67 -1.98
N GLY A 127 -9.28 6.14 -0.78
CA GLY A 127 -8.38 5.03 -0.50
C GLY A 127 -8.57 4.52 0.91
N TYR A 128 -7.84 3.47 1.25
CA TYR A 128 -7.66 3.01 2.62
C TYR A 128 -6.42 2.12 2.75
N PHE A 129 -5.88 2.08 3.95
CA PHE A 129 -4.86 1.15 4.40
C PHE A 129 -5.45 0.19 5.43
N ASP A 130 -5.03 -1.09 5.41
CA ASP A 130 -5.48 -2.09 6.38
C ASP A 130 -4.28 -2.82 6.99
N THR A 131 -4.05 -2.61 8.29
CA THR A 131 -2.97 -3.23 9.05
C THR A 131 -3.04 -4.75 9.06
N ALA A 132 -4.22 -5.35 8.86
CA ALA A 132 -4.40 -6.80 8.79
C ALA A 132 -3.49 -7.45 7.74
N ASN A 133 -3.24 -6.76 6.63
CA ASN A 133 -2.41 -7.25 5.54
C ASN A 133 -0.92 -7.37 5.87
N GLN A 134 -0.47 -6.69 6.92
CA GLN A 134 0.92 -6.67 7.39
C GLN A 134 1.30 -7.93 8.20
N HIS A 135 0.41 -8.89 8.33
CA HIS A 135 0.61 -10.09 9.13
C HIS A 135 0.49 -11.35 8.30
N LEU A 136 1.16 -12.42 8.75
CA LEU A 136 0.95 -13.74 8.17
C LEU A 136 -0.51 -14.21 8.35
N ALA A 137 -1.07 -14.87 7.35
CA ALA A 137 -2.45 -15.40 7.40
C ALA A 137 -2.67 -16.41 8.54
N THR A 138 -1.60 -17.02 9.05
CA THR A 138 -1.64 -17.87 10.25
C THR A 138 -1.93 -17.09 11.53
N LYS A 139 -1.63 -15.78 11.55
CA LYS A 139 -1.88 -14.87 12.68
C LYS A 139 -3.18 -14.09 12.48
N VAL A 140 -3.40 -13.59 11.27
CA VAL A 140 -4.59 -12.81 10.91
C VAL A 140 -5.26 -13.46 9.69
N PRO A 141 -6.39 -14.16 9.88
CA PRO A 141 -7.13 -14.77 8.76
C PRO A 141 -7.51 -13.71 7.70
N ASN A 142 -7.49 -14.08 6.44
CA ASN A 142 -7.75 -13.21 5.30
C ASN A 142 -6.75 -12.05 5.11
N SER A 143 -5.59 -12.12 5.76
CA SER A 143 -4.47 -11.22 5.41
C SER A 143 -3.97 -11.53 4.00
N ASN A 144 -3.70 -10.50 3.22
CA ASN A 144 -3.03 -10.63 1.93
C ASN A 144 -1.52 -10.89 2.07
N GLN A 145 -0.97 -10.75 3.28
CA GLN A 145 0.44 -10.94 3.62
C GLN A 145 1.35 -10.08 2.73
N ARG A 146 0.98 -8.81 2.57
CA ARG A 146 1.66 -7.82 1.72
C ARG A 146 1.41 -6.40 2.20
N GLU A 147 2.30 -5.49 1.88
CA GLU A 147 2.14 -4.05 2.04
C GLU A 147 1.21 -3.54 0.94
N ILE A 148 -0.06 -3.31 1.27
CA ILE A 148 -1.10 -2.92 0.30
C ILE A 148 -1.74 -1.59 0.68
N ILE A 149 -1.84 -0.70 -0.31
CA ILE A 149 -2.67 0.50 -0.30
C ILE A 149 -3.78 0.29 -1.34
N TYR A 150 -5.01 0.56 -0.92
CA TYR A 150 -6.20 0.48 -1.78
C TYR A 150 -6.58 1.88 -2.23
N LEU A 151 -6.77 2.09 -3.53
CA LEU A 151 -7.18 3.37 -4.09
C LEU A 151 -8.42 3.22 -4.96
N ASN A 152 -9.29 4.23 -4.91
CA ASN A 152 -10.51 4.25 -5.72
C ASN A 152 -10.19 4.52 -7.18
N ILE A 153 -10.33 3.50 -8.01
CA ILE A 153 -10.04 3.61 -9.46
C ILE A 153 -10.97 4.60 -10.17
N SER A 154 -12.15 4.91 -9.61
CA SER A 154 -13.06 5.90 -10.17
C SER A 154 -12.47 7.32 -10.18
N ASP A 155 -11.48 7.57 -9.34
CA ASP A 155 -10.77 8.86 -9.26
C ASP A 155 -9.52 8.91 -10.15
N LEU A 156 -9.17 7.84 -10.86
CA LEU A 156 -7.91 7.71 -11.61
C LEU A 156 -7.67 8.84 -12.61
N ALA A 157 -8.72 9.39 -13.21
CA ALA A 157 -8.61 10.52 -14.13
C ALA A 157 -8.26 11.86 -13.42
N ASN A 158 -8.50 11.96 -12.11
CA ASN A 158 -8.12 13.12 -11.30
C ASN A 158 -6.80 12.86 -10.59
N GLN A 159 -5.69 13.07 -11.29
CA GLN A 159 -4.35 12.77 -10.80
C GLN A 159 -4.02 13.50 -9.48
N SER A 160 -4.42 14.77 -9.35
CA SER A 160 -4.17 15.54 -8.13
C SER A 160 -4.82 14.91 -6.90
N LYS A 161 -6.04 14.39 -7.08
CA LYS A 161 -6.78 13.68 -6.05
C LYS A 161 -6.11 12.33 -5.73
N MET A 162 -5.68 11.60 -6.75
CA MET A 162 -4.97 10.32 -6.58
C MET A 162 -3.63 10.50 -5.85
N PHE A 163 -2.86 11.55 -6.15
CA PHE A 163 -1.61 11.85 -5.44
C PHE A 163 -1.86 12.12 -3.96
N ALA A 164 -2.88 12.92 -3.65
CA ALA A 164 -3.24 13.22 -2.26
C ALA A 164 -3.67 11.98 -1.49
N PHE A 165 -4.49 11.11 -2.08
CA PHE A 165 -4.92 9.87 -1.46
C PHE A 165 -3.75 8.91 -1.27
N LEU A 166 -2.93 8.72 -2.31
CA LEU A 166 -1.76 7.83 -2.19
C LEU A 166 -0.81 8.28 -1.09
N ALA A 167 -0.52 9.57 -0.99
CA ALA A 167 0.29 10.13 0.08
C ALA A 167 -0.33 9.90 1.46
N HIS A 168 -1.63 10.13 1.61
CA HIS A 168 -2.35 9.91 2.87
C HIS A 168 -2.25 8.44 3.32
N GLU A 169 -2.55 7.50 2.43
CA GLU A 169 -2.55 6.08 2.76
C GLU A 169 -1.14 5.52 2.93
N PHE A 170 -0.16 6.02 2.20
CA PHE A 170 1.24 5.64 2.37
C PHE A 170 1.77 6.07 3.74
N GLN A 171 1.36 7.22 4.23
CA GLN A 171 1.73 7.66 5.57
C GLN A 171 1.16 6.74 6.65
N HIS A 172 -0.06 6.18 6.49
CA HIS A 172 -0.60 5.18 7.40
C HIS A 172 0.28 3.91 7.43
N LEU A 173 0.74 3.44 6.28
CA LEU A 173 1.67 2.29 6.18
C LEU A 173 3.00 2.58 6.90
N ILE A 174 3.57 3.78 6.72
CA ILE A 174 4.77 4.22 7.46
C ILE A 174 4.48 4.26 8.96
N SER A 175 3.37 4.86 9.39
CA SER A 175 2.98 4.93 10.80
C SER A 175 2.88 3.55 11.44
N PHE A 176 2.23 2.61 10.77
CA PHE A 176 2.17 1.22 11.22
C PHE A 176 3.57 0.67 11.49
N ASN A 177 4.48 0.79 10.52
CA ASN A 177 5.84 0.28 10.70
C ASN A 177 6.57 0.98 11.86
N GLN A 178 6.54 2.31 11.87
CA GLN A 178 7.32 3.10 12.82
C GLN A 178 6.78 2.99 14.26
N LYS A 179 5.50 2.74 14.44
CA LYS A 179 4.85 2.68 15.75
C LYS A 179 4.58 1.25 16.22
N GLU A 180 3.74 0.53 15.48
CA GLU A 180 3.27 -0.78 15.91
C GLU A 180 4.34 -1.84 15.69
N ASN A 181 4.91 -1.93 14.48
CA ASN A 181 5.85 -2.97 14.13
C ASN A 181 7.19 -2.83 14.85
N LEU A 182 7.82 -1.64 14.82
CA LEU A 182 9.16 -1.43 15.38
C LEU A 182 9.16 -1.10 16.89
N ARG A 183 8.10 -0.48 17.41
CA ARG A 183 8.07 0.03 18.78
C ARG A 183 6.98 -0.59 19.66
N ASN A 184 6.07 -1.38 19.09
CA ASN A 184 4.91 -1.97 19.76
C ASN A 184 4.06 -0.91 20.50
N ILE A 185 3.83 0.23 19.85
CA ILE A 185 3.05 1.37 20.36
C ILE A 185 1.86 1.55 19.41
N SER A 186 0.63 1.46 19.92
CA SER A 186 -0.55 1.86 19.15
C SER A 186 -0.71 3.39 19.18
N ASP A 187 -1.19 3.94 18.07
CA ASP A 187 -1.46 5.37 17.95
C ASP A 187 -2.94 5.66 18.26
N ASP A 188 -3.19 6.85 18.79
CA ASP A 188 -4.55 7.38 18.79
C ASP A 188 -5.01 7.65 17.34
N VAL A 189 -6.23 7.25 16.99
CA VAL A 189 -6.78 7.41 15.63
C VAL A 189 -6.65 8.85 15.14
N TRP A 190 -7.03 9.85 15.95
CA TRP A 190 -6.97 11.25 15.55
C TRP A 190 -5.54 11.73 15.24
N LEU A 191 -4.53 11.18 15.95
CA LEU A 191 -3.14 11.55 15.74
C LEU A 191 -2.55 10.87 14.50
N ASN A 192 -2.97 9.64 14.22
CA ASN A 192 -2.63 8.94 13.00
C ASN A 192 -3.18 9.70 11.78
N GLU A 193 -4.49 10.03 11.79
CA GLU A 193 -5.13 10.84 10.75
C GLU A 193 -4.46 12.21 10.57
N LEU A 194 -4.09 12.88 11.68
CA LEU A 194 -3.41 14.17 11.60
C LEU A 194 -2.07 14.08 10.84
N ARG A 195 -1.32 12.99 11.03
CA ARG A 195 -0.04 12.78 10.31
C ARG A 195 -0.27 12.51 8.84
N SER A 196 -1.26 11.71 8.51
CA SER A 196 -1.61 11.40 7.11
C SER A 196 -2.08 12.65 6.36
N GLU A 197 -2.89 13.48 7.00
CA GLU A 197 -3.24 14.80 6.46
C GLU A 197 -2.03 15.75 6.34
N TYR A 198 -1.08 15.64 7.28
CA TYR A 198 0.14 16.43 7.19
C TYR A 198 1.05 15.97 6.05
N ALA A 199 1.08 14.69 5.70
CA ALA A 199 1.80 14.19 4.53
C ALA A 199 1.30 14.85 3.24
N VAL A 200 -0.02 14.94 3.07
CA VAL A 200 -0.65 15.67 1.95
C VAL A 200 -0.20 17.13 1.92
N THR A 201 -0.12 17.78 3.09
CA THR A 201 0.36 19.17 3.23
C THR A 201 1.85 19.30 2.90
N LEU A 202 2.68 18.38 3.42
CA LEU A 202 4.14 18.36 3.21
C LEU A 202 4.48 18.26 1.72
N LEU A 203 3.68 17.49 0.97
CA LEU A 203 3.81 17.30 -0.47
C LEU A 203 3.18 18.43 -1.29
N GLY A 204 2.43 19.35 -0.66
CA GLY A 204 1.76 20.45 -1.33
C GLY A 204 0.55 20.04 -2.16
N TYR A 205 -0.12 18.92 -1.82
CA TYR A 205 -1.33 18.46 -2.51
C TYR A 205 -2.63 19.05 -1.91
N ASN A 206 -2.52 19.89 -0.88
CA ASN A 206 -3.66 20.59 -0.32
C ASN A 206 -4.30 21.53 -1.36
N ASP A 207 -5.62 21.63 -1.32
CA ASP A 207 -6.43 22.53 -2.15
C ASP A 207 -6.33 22.31 -3.67
N ILE A 208 -5.71 21.22 -4.10
CA ILE A 208 -5.57 20.90 -5.53
C ILE A 208 -6.90 20.43 -6.13
N TYR A 209 -7.85 19.95 -5.32
CA TYR A 209 -9.15 19.50 -5.77
C TYR A 209 -10.28 20.01 -4.85
N ASP A 210 -11.47 20.20 -5.43
CA ASP A 210 -12.65 20.65 -4.67
C ASP A 210 -13.13 19.55 -3.71
N GLY A 211 -13.47 19.95 -2.49
CA GLY A 211 -13.90 19.04 -1.44
C GLY A 211 -12.76 18.34 -0.69
N SER A 212 -11.49 18.74 -0.87
CA SER A 212 -10.36 18.26 -0.06
C SER A 212 -10.60 18.44 1.44
N HIS A 213 -9.93 17.63 2.26
CA HIS A 213 -10.06 17.71 3.72
C HIS A 213 -9.69 19.09 4.26
N LEU A 214 -8.64 19.71 3.72
CA LEU A 214 -8.26 21.07 4.09
C LEU A 214 -9.35 22.08 3.73
N GLN A 215 -9.89 22.00 2.52
CA GLN A 215 -10.97 22.89 2.09
C GLN A 215 -12.23 22.76 2.99
N ARG A 216 -12.60 21.51 3.34
CA ARG A 216 -13.73 21.27 4.29
C ARG A 216 -13.44 21.84 5.68
N ARG A 217 -12.22 21.74 6.19
CA ARG A 217 -11.81 22.31 7.48
C ARG A 217 -11.80 23.82 7.45
N VAL A 218 -11.29 24.43 6.38
CA VAL A 218 -11.32 25.88 6.21
C VAL A 218 -12.75 26.38 6.18
N ARG A 219 -13.65 25.75 5.41
CA ARG A 219 -15.07 26.09 5.40
C ARG A 219 -15.71 25.99 6.78
N ALA A 220 -15.47 24.91 7.53
CA ALA A 220 -15.99 24.74 8.88
C ALA A 220 -15.51 25.82 9.85
N LEU A 221 -14.36 26.44 9.62
CA LEU A 221 -13.82 27.53 10.44
C LEU A 221 -14.33 28.92 10.00
N THR A 222 -14.73 29.07 8.73
CA THR A 222 -15.10 30.37 8.15
C THR A 222 -16.59 30.57 8.01
N GLU A 223 -17.40 29.52 8.03
CA GLU A 223 -18.85 29.53 7.82
C GLU A 223 -19.68 29.38 9.12
N ASN A 224 -19.04 29.42 10.31
CA ASN A 224 -19.70 29.42 11.64
C ASN A 224 -19.80 30.81 12.26
#